data_849e6206404e32f875282b48e7d09a09
#
_entry.id   849e6206404e32f875282b48e7d09a09
#
_cell.length_a   1.000
_cell.length_b   1.000
_cell.length_c   1.000
_cell.angle_alpha   90.00
_cell.angle_beta   90.00
_cell.angle_gamma   90.00
#
_symmetry.space_group_name_H-M   'P 1'
#
loop_
_entity.id
_entity.type
_entity.pdbx_description
1 polymer ?
#
loop_
_entity_poly.entity_id
_entity_poly.type
_entity_poly.pdbx_seq_one_letter_code
_entity_poly.pdbx_strand_id
1 'polypeptide(L)'
;MTPQLQTQLPLTKQPEKVLYPDCDGQPMSDNTLQFAWIVKLKEGCEALFKDNPTVFVAGDLLWYPVEGDNKTRRAPDAMVVFGRPKGYRGSYQQWREDNIAPQVVFEILSPGNTLSEMALKLQFYSHFGVEEYYLYDPERNDLTGWLRGETGLTVIESLDGWVSPRLGVRFVFAEPELEVIRPDGQRFLSYVELMEQRDEIEQQRDEIEQQRDRMAAKLQELGIDPTQL
;
A
#
# COMPACT_ATOMS: atom_id res chain seq x y z
N MET A 1 -51.39 41.45 -41.39
CA MET A 1 -50.06 41.32 -40.75
C MET A 1 -50.22 40.38 -39.61
N THR A 2 -49.70 39.15 -39.75
CA THR A 2 -49.77 38.07 -38.75
C THR A 2 -48.48 38.10 -37.96
N PRO A 3 -48.52 38.11 -36.62
CA PRO A 3 -47.29 38.06 -35.85
C PRO A 3 -46.68 36.62 -35.88
N GLN A 4 -45.39 36.52 -36.26
CA GLN A 4 -44.64 35.31 -36.13
C GLN A 4 -44.30 35.07 -34.65
N LEU A 5 -44.77 33.96 -34.09
CA LEU A 5 -44.31 33.46 -32.80
C LEU A 5 -42.87 32.94 -32.97
N GLN A 6 -41.90 33.58 -32.36
CA GLN A 6 -40.56 33.06 -32.18
C GLN A 6 -40.60 31.98 -31.06
N THR A 7 -40.50 30.73 -31.46
CA THR A 7 -40.30 29.59 -30.53
C THR A 7 -38.89 29.68 -29.97
N GLN A 8 -38.71 30.11 -28.74
CA GLN A 8 -37.46 30.00 -28.02
C GLN A 8 -37.18 28.52 -27.71
N LEU A 9 -36.12 27.97 -28.28
CA LEU A 9 -35.60 26.64 -27.90
C LEU A 9 -35.20 26.65 -26.42
N PRO A 10 -35.51 25.56 -25.66
CA PRO A 10 -35.12 25.49 -24.26
C PRO A 10 -33.59 25.45 -24.16
N LEU A 11 -33.02 26.31 -23.33
CA LEU A 11 -31.63 26.30 -22.93
C LEU A 11 -31.31 24.93 -22.36
N THR A 12 -30.51 24.13 -23.07
CA THR A 12 -29.94 22.89 -22.55
C THR A 12 -29.06 23.27 -21.35
N LYS A 13 -29.49 22.90 -20.14
CA LYS A 13 -28.64 22.99 -18.95
C LYS A 13 -27.37 22.18 -19.23
N GLN A 14 -26.22 22.85 -19.20
CA GLN A 14 -24.94 22.12 -19.21
C GLN A 14 -24.92 21.15 -18.01
N PRO A 15 -24.44 19.93 -18.19
CA PRO A 15 -24.34 19.00 -17.07
C PRO A 15 -23.49 19.64 -15.97
N GLU A 16 -24.00 19.68 -14.75
CA GLU A 16 -23.25 20.17 -13.59
C GLU A 16 -21.95 19.34 -13.48
N LYS A 17 -20.83 20.05 -13.43
CA LYS A 17 -19.52 19.41 -13.28
C LYS A 17 -19.45 18.73 -11.91
N VAL A 18 -19.44 17.39 -11.88
CA VAL A 18 -19.31 16.62 -10.64
C VAL A 18 -17.94 16.94 -10.02
N LEU A 19 -17.94 17.40 -8.77
CA LEU A 19 -16.74 17.61 -7.98
C LEU A 19 -16.37 16.31 -7.29
N TYR A 20 -15.08 15.90 -7.39
CA TYR A 20 -14.51 14.75 -6.70
C TYR A 20 -13.54 15.26 -5.63
N PRO A 21 -13.96 15.30 -4.34
CA PRO A 21 -13.08 15.72 -3.26
C PRO A 21 -11.84 14.85 -3.12
N ASP A 22 -10.73 15.45 -2.71
CA ASP A 22 -9.48 14.74 -2.38
C ASP A 22 -9.47 14.26 -0.92
N CYS A 23 -10.46 14.65 -0.11
CA CYS A 23 -10.61 14.27 1.29
C CYS A 23 -12.09 14.06 1.60
N ASP A 24 -12.40 13.07 2.43
CA ASP A 24 -13.76 12.80 2.91
C ASP A 24 -14.08 13.48 4.25
N GLY A 25 -13.10 14.10 4.88
CA GLY A 25 -13.22 14.79 6.17
C GLY A 25 -13.08 13.89 7.37
N GLN A 26 -12.74 12.60 7.17
CA GLN A 26 -12.44 11.66 8.26
C GLN A 26 -10.94 11.67 8.58
N PRO A 27 -10.51 11.29 9.80
CA PRO A 27 -9.12 11.10 10.10
C PRO A 27 -8.55 9.89 9.36
N MET A 28 -7.26 9.93 9.01
CA MET A 28 -6.53 8.84 8.35
C MET A 28 -6.49 7.55 9.21
N SER A 29 -6.52 7.70 10.54
CA SER A 29 -6.48 6.58 11.48
C SER A 29 -7.15 6.95 12.78
N ASP A 30 -7.67 5.95 13.51
CA ASP A 30 -8.31 6.12 14.81
C ASP A 30 -7.30 6.09 15.98
N ASN A 31 -6.14 5.44 15.79
CA ASN A 31 -5.12 5.29 16.80
C ASN A 31 -3.70 5.14 16.23
N THR A 32 -2.71 5.23 17.11
CA THR A 32 -1.29 5.18 16.73
C THR A 32 -0.84 3.83 16.18
N LEU A 33 -1.42 2.72 16.64
CA LEU A 33 -1.07 1.38 16.19
C LEU A 33 -1.57 1.14 14.76
N GLN A 34 -2.82 1.51 14.48
CA GLN A 34 -3.38 1.49 13.13
C GLN A 34 -2.52 2.32 12.16
N PHE A 35 -2.21 3.57 12.55
CA PHE A 35 -1.39 4.48 11.74
C PHE A 35 0.00 3.89 11.44
N ALA A 36 0.66 3.30 12.45
CA ALA A 36 1.97 2.67 12.27
C ALA A 36 1.92 1.55 11.21
N TRP A 37 0.86 0.72 11.23
CA TRP A 37 0.68 -0.35 10.26
C TRP A 37 0.32 0.16 8.86
N ILE A 38 -0.51 1.19 8.74
CA ILE A 38 -0.80 1.86 7.45
C ILE A 38 0.52 2.34 6.82
N VAL A 39 1.34 3.04 7.58
CA VAL A 39 2.64 3.55 7.10
C VAL A 39 3.58 2.39 6.75
N LYS A 40 3.71 1.35 7.62
CA LYS A 40 4.58 0.19 7.40
C LYS A 40 4.22 -0.55 6.10
N LEU A 41 2.93 -0.80 5.84
CA LEU A 41 2.47 -1.49 4.64
C LEU A 41 2.62 -0.62 3.39
N LYS A 42 2.21 0.65 3.46
CA LYS A 42 2.33 1.58 2.33
C LYS A 42 3.78 1.77 1.92
N GLU A 43 4.68 2.07 2.85
CA GLU A 43 6.10 2.29 2.56
C GLU A 43 6.82 0.98 2.18
N GLY A 44 6.44 -0.15 2.79
CA GLY A 44 6.94 -1.47 2.42
C GLY A 44 6.60 -1.82 0.96
N CYS A 45 5.36 -1.60 0.53
CA CYS A 45 4.95 -1.79 -0.87
C CYS A 45 5.65 -0.80 -1.81
N GLU A 46 5.81 0.48 -1.41
CA GLU A 46 6.53 1.48 -2.22
C GLU A 46 8.00 1.06 -2.41
N ALA A 47 8.66 0.59 -1.35
CA ALA A 47 10.03 0.10 -1.40
C ALA A 47 10.16 -1.19 -2.22
N LEU A 48 9.17 -2.11 -2.14
CA LEU A 48 9.15 -3.34 -2.92
C LEU A 48 9.17 -3.05 -4.43
N PHE A 49 8.45 -2.02 -4.87
CA PHE A 49 8.34 -1.63 -6.26
C PHE A 49 9.09 -0.33 -6.60
N LYS A 50 10.13 0.04 -5.82
CA LYS A 50 10.89 1.29 -6.02
C LYS A 50 11.45 1.45 -7.44
N ASP A 51 11.91 0.35 -8.03
CA ASP A 51 12.53 0.31 -9.36
C ASP A 51 11.51 0.05 -10.48
N ASN A 52 10.23 -0.13 -10.16
CA ASN A 52 9.18 -0.31 -11.15
C ASN A 52 8.34 0.98 -11.29
N PRO A 53 8.56 1.78 -12.35
CA PRO A 53 7.86 3.05 -12.54
C PRO A 53 6.37 2.90 -12.86
N THR A 54 5.91 1.68 -13.16
CA THR A 54 4.52 1.39 -13.53
C THR A 54 3.72 0.73 -12.41
N VAL A 55 4.19 0.83 -11.17
CA VAL A 55 3.44 0.42 -9.99
C VAL A 55 3.21 1.64 -9.10
N PHE A 56 1.96 2.01 -8.95
CA PHE A 56 1.52 3.09 -8.08
C PHE A 56 1.09 2.52 -6.72
N VAL A 57 1.57 3.12 -5.65
CA VAL A 57 1.21 2.77 -4.26
C VAL A 57 0.67 4.02 -3.58
N ALA A 58 -0.43 3.88 -2.86
CA ALA A 58 -1.00 4.96 -2.06
C ALA A 58 -1.49 4.45 -0.70
N GLY A 59 -1.53 5.34 0.28
CA GLY A 59 -2.21 5.15 1.55
C GLY A 59 -3.28 6.21 1.72
N ASP A 60 -4.44 5.83 2.28
CA ASP A 60 -5.59 6.71 2.58
C ASP A 60 -5.97 7.65 1.42
N LEU A 61 -5.91 7.13 0.21
CA LEU A 61 -6.25 7.88 -1.00
C LEU A 61 -7.66 7.54 -1.47
N LEU A 62 -8.53 8.54 -1.60
CA LEU A 62 -9.88 8.36 -2.10
C LEU A 62 -9.88 7.77 -3.52
N TRP A 63 -10.41 6.57 -3.64
CA TRP A 63 -10.67 5.89 -4.90
C TRP A 63 -12.12 6.05 -5.34
N TYR A 64 -12.31 6.59 -6.53
CA TYR A 64 -13.59 6.74 -7.23
C TYR A 64 -13.61 5.79 -8.42
N PRO A 65 -14.40 4.70 -8.38
CA PRO A 65 -14.44 3.73 -9.48
C PRO A 65 -15.36 4.15 -10.64
N VAL A 66 -16.32 5.07 -10.40
CA VAL A 66 -17.37 5.41 -11.36
C VAL A 66 -17.36 6.90 -11.69
N GLU A 67 -17.21 7.24 -12.99
CA GLU A 67 -17.34 8.60 -13.46
C GLU A 67 -18.80 9.10 -13.30
N GLY A 68 -18.97 10.33 -12.84
CA GLY A 68 -20.29 10.92 -12.57
C GLY A 68 -20.85 10.62 -11.19
N ASP A 69 -20.24 9.70 -10.42
CA ASP A 69 -20.65 9.37 -9.06
C ASP A 69 -19.53 9.69 -8.05
N ASN A 70 -19.68 10.75 -7.29
CA ASN A 70 -18.74 11.13 -6.23
C ASN A 70 -19.10 10.57 -4.85
N LYS A 71 -20.19 9.78 -4.75
CA LYS A 71 -20.61 9.14 -3.49
C LYS A 71 -20.08 7.74 -3.36
N THR A 72 -20.01 6.99 -4.47
CA THR A 72 -19.41 5.67 -4.52
C THR A 72 -17.90 5.80 -4.50
N ARG A 73 -17.33 5.73 -3.30
CA ARG A 73 -15.89 5.89 -3.05
C ARG A 73 -15.46 5.17 -1.79
N ARG A 74 -14.18 4.81 -1.71
CA ARG A 74 -13.48 4.35 -0.51
C ARG A 74 -12.05 4.91 -0.50
N ALA A 75 -11.48 5.08 0.68
CA ALA A 75 -10.06 5.31 0.87
C ALA A 75 -9.47 4.05 1.53
N PRO A 76 -8.82 3.17 0.77
CA PRO A 76 -8.10 2.05 1.36
C PRO A 76 -6.94 2.52 2.22
N ASP A 77 -6.69 1.86 3.35
CA ASP A 77 -5.56 2.16 4.22
C ASP A 77 -4.22 2.03 3.48
N ALA A 78 -4.10 1.02 2.60
CA ALA A 78 -3.06 0.98 1.58
C ALA A 78 -3.57 0.28 0.31
N MET A 79 -3.13 0.75 -0.87
CA MET A 79 -3.46 0.13 -2.14
C MET A 79 -2.28 0.10 -3.09
N VAL A 80 -2.22 -0.94 -3.93
CA VAL A 80 -1.21 -1.11 -4.97
C VAL A 80 -1.89 -1.25 -6.32
N VAL A 81 -1.45 -0.45 -7.29
CA VAL A 81 -2.01 -0.39 -8.63
C VAL A 81 -0.93 -0.67 -9.67
N PHE A 82 -0.98 -1.84 -10.26
CA PHE A 82 -0.08 -2.23 -11.35
C PHE A 82 -0.57 -1.66 -12.68
N GLY A 83 0.38 -1.27 -13.52
CA GLY A 83 0.11 -0.65 -14.82
C GLY A 83 -0.12 0.86 -14.75
N ARG A 84 0.08 1.49 -13.58
CA ARG A 84 -0.05 2.95 -13.43
C ARG A 84 1.26 3.59 -13.01
N PRO A 85 1.61 4.74 -13.61
CA PRO A 85 2.85 5.44 -13.25
C PRO A 85 2.80 5.94 -11.81
N LYS A 86 3.97 5.98 -11.17
CA LYS A 86 4.14 6.68 -9.88
C LYS A 86 3.81 8.17 -10.02
N GLY A 87 3.58 8.85 -8.91
CA GLY A 87 3.39 10.29 -8.87
C GLY A 87 2.20 10.74 -8.03
N TYR A 88 2.10 12.04 -7.84
CA TYR A 88 1.07 12.67 -7.02
C TYR A 88 -0.33 12.55 -7.64
N ARG A 89 -1.31 12.21 -6.81
CA ARG A 89 -2.74 12.29 -7.09
C ARG A 89 -3.47 12.84 -5.87
N GLY A 90 -4.44 13.74 -6.08
CA GLY A 90 -5.36 14.17 -5.01
C GLY A 90 -6.38 13.07 -4.70
N SER A 91 -6.83 12.34 -5.73
CA SER A 91 -7.70 11.16 -5.62
C SER A 91 -7.44 10.21 -6.77
N TYR A 92 -7.75 8.93 -6.61
CA TYR A 92 -7.66 7.92 -7.67
C TYR A 92 -8.98 7.82 -8.41
N GLN A 93 -9.08 8.49 -9.56
CA GLN A 93 -10.26 8.49 -10.43
C GLN A 93 -10.07 7.43 -11.52
N GLN A 94 -10.61 6.24 -11.33
CA GLN A 94 -10.32 5.04 -12.13
C GLN A 94 -10.46 5.26 -13.63
N TRP A 95 -11.47 6.00 -14.10
CA TRP A 95 -11.67 6.29 -15.53
C TRP A 95 -10.56 7.16 -16.13
N ARG A 96 -9.78 7.90 -15.31
CA ARG A 96 -8.59 8.65 -15.74
C ARG A 96 -7.31 7.83 -15.66
N GLU A 97 -7.41 6.64 -15.15
CA GLU A 97 -6.32 5.70 -14.91
C GLU A 97 -6.51 4.43 -15.78
N ASP A 98 -6.90 4.63 -17.06
CA ASP A 98 -7.18 3.57 -18.04
C ASP A 98 -8.20 2.53 -17.55
N ASN A 99 -9.09 2.93 -16.66
CA ASN A 99 -10.09 2.08 -16.02
C ASN A 99 -9.51 0.93 -15.17
N ILE A 100 -8.24 1.07 -14.75
CA ILE A 100 -7.55 0.08 -13.93
C ILE A 100 -7.95 0.27 -12.47
N ALA A 101 -8.53 -0.75 -11.85
CA ALA A 101 -8.80 -0.78 -10.41
C ALA A 101 -7.52 -1.08 -9.61
N PRO A 102 -7.41 -0.66 -8.34
CA PRO A 102 -6.39 -1.20 -7.44
C PRO A 102 -6.48 -2.71 -7.36
N GLN A 103 -5.37 -3.42 -7.63
CA GLN A 103 -5.36 -4.87 -7.61
C GLN A 103 -5.18 -5.41 -6.20
N VAL A 104 -4.40 -4.73 -5.35
CA VAL A 104 -4.19 -5.13 -3.97
C VAL A 104 -4.63 -4.02 -3.03
N VAL A 105 -5.39 -4.39 -2.02
CA VAL A 105 -5.89 -3.48 -0.97
C VAL A 105 -5.61 -4.07 0.40
N PHE A 106 -5.11 -3.23 1.29
CA PHE A 106 -4.99 -3.51 2.72
C PHE A 106 -5.90 -2.60 3.52
N GLU A 107 -6.53 -3.16 4.54
CA GLU A 107 -7.25 -2.46 5.59
C GLU A 107 -6.70 -2.89 6.95
N ILE A 108 -6.57 -1.95 7.86
CA ILE A 108 -6.06 -2.17 9.21
C ILE A 108 -7.18 -1.88 10.19
N LEU A 109 -7.59 -2.90 10.92
CA LEU A 109 -8.66 -2.73 11.90
C LEU A 109 -8.25 -1.77 13.03
N SER A 110 -9.22 -0.95 13.41
CA SER A 110 -9.22 -0.19 14.65
C SER A 110 -10.36 -0.63 15.54
N PRO A 111 -10.33 -0.35 16.85
CA PRO A 111 -11.45 -0.65 17.75
C PRO A 111 -12.78 0.01 17.37
N GLY A 112 -12.74 1.09 16.56
CA GLY A 112 -13.92 1.80 16.07
C GLY A 112 -14.62 1.11 14.90
N ASN A 113 -13.96 0.18 14.21
CA ASN A 113 -14.54 -0.47 13.03
C ASN A 113 -15.63 -1.46 13.39
N THR A 114 -16.71 -1.45 12.61
CA THR A 114 -17.83 -2.38 12.76
C THR A 114 -17.80 -3.49 11.72
N LEU A 115 -18.38 -4.65 12.06
CA LEU A 115 -18.52 -5.75 11.10
C LEU A 115 -19.31 -5.33 9.85
N SER A 116 -20.32 -4.48 10.00
CA SER A 116 -21.12 -3.98 8.87
C SER A 116 -20.25 -3.12 7.93
N GLU A 117 -19.37 -2.28 8.47
CA GLU A 117 -18.47 -1.47 7.69
C GLU A 117 -17.47 -2.34 6.89
N MET A 118 -16.85 -3.33 7.54
CA MET A 118 -15.93 -4.25 6.89
C MET A 118 -16.62 -5.09 5.81
N ALA A 119 -17.87 -5.52 6.04
CA ALA A 119 -18.67 -6.22 5.02
C ALA A 119 -18.96 -5.32 3.81
N LEU A 120 -19.26 -4.03 4.02
CA LEU A 120 -19.46 -3.07 2.93
C LEU A 120 -18.17 -2.77 2.18
N LYS A 121 -17.02 -2.71 2.86
CA LYS A 121 -15.69 -2.59 2.21
C LYS A 121 -15.40 -3.82 1.35
N LEU A 122 -15.58 -5.03 1.87
CA LEU A 122 -15.40 -6.27 1.11
C LEU A 122 -16.31 -6.33 -0.13
N GLN A 123 -17.58 -5.96 0.01
CA GLN A 123 -18.52 -5.91 -1.12
C GLN A 123 -18.06 -4.90 -2.17
N PHE A 124 -17.63 -3.71 -1.75
CA PHE A 124 -17.11 -2.68 -2.64
C PHE A 124 -15.87 -3.16 -3.40
N TYR A 125 -14.86 -3.70 -2.71
CA TYR A 125 -13.64 -4.19 -3.32
C TYR A 125 -13.88 -5.37 -4.26
N SER A 126 -14.78 -6.27 -3.87
CA SER A 126 -15.21 -7.37 -4.74
C SER A 126 -15.90 -6.88 -6.01
N HIS A 127 -16.79 -5.89 -5.89
CA HIS A 127 -17.55 -5.35 -7.03
C HIS A 127 -16.67 -4.59 -8.01
N PHE A 128 -15.73 -3.79 -7.54
CA PHE A 128 -14.93 -2.90 -8.36
C PHE A 128 -13.58 -3.48 -8.84
N GLY A 129 -13.34 -4.77 -8.65
CA GLY A 129 -12.25 -5.46 -9.36
C GLY A 129 -10.96 -5.62 -8.59
N VAL A 130 -10.93 -5.38 -7.26
CA VAL A 130 -9.78 -5.73 -6.42
C VAL A 130 -9.49 -7.22 -6.53
N GLU A 131 -8.23 -7.60 -6.69
CA GLU A 131 -7.82 -9.00 -6.87
C GLU A 131 -7.39 -9.65 -5.55
N GLU A 132 -6.74 -8.88 -4.69
CA GLU A 132 -6.29 -9.31 -3.37
C GLU A 132 -6.73 -8.28 -2.34
N TYR A 133 -7.45 -8.72 -1.33
CA TYR A 133 -7.89 -7.89 -0.22
C TYR A 133 -7.42 -8.50 1.09
N TYR A 134 -6.72 -7.74 1.91
CA TYR A 134 -6.17 -8.15 3.20
C TYR A 134 -6.69 -7.24 4.29
N LEU A 135 -7.20 -7.83 5.37
CA LEU A 135 -7.69 -7.15 6.56
C LEU A 135 -6.87 -7.62 7.77
N TYR A 136 -6.12 -6.72 8.36
CA TYR A 136 -5.26 -7.01 9.50
C TYR A 136 -5.78 -6.37 10.79
N ASP A 137 -5.90 -7.15 11.84
CA ASP A 137 -6.17 -6.72 13.21
C ASP A 137 -4.85 -6.72 14.01
N PRO A 138 -4.22 -5.56 14.23
CA PRO A 138 -2.94 -5.52 14.93
C PRO A 138 -3.04 -5.75 16.44
N GLU A 139 -4.23 -5.59 17.06
CA GLU A 139 -4.43 -5.88 18.48
C GLU A 139 -4.47 -7.38 18.76
N ARG A 140 -4.95 -8.16 17.79
CA ARG A 140 -5.09 -9.63 17.89
C ARG A 140 -4.03 -10.37 17.11
N ASN A 141 -3.18 -9.67 16.36
CA ASN A 141 -2.25 -10.24 15.40
C ASN A 141 -2.96 -11.22 14.45
N ASP A 142 -4.12 -10.80 13.91
CA ASP A 142 -4.96 -11.63 13.05
C ASP A 142 -5.08 -11.01 11.65
N LEU A 143 -4.81 -11.82 10.63
CA LEU A 143 -4.90 -11.43 9.23
C LEU A 143 -5.92 -12.30 8.53
N THR A 144 -6.91 -11.66 7.92
CA THR A 144 -7.87 -12.29 7.01
C THR A 144 -7.61 -11.81 5.59
N GLY A 145 -7.67 -12.71 4.60
CA GLY A 145 -7.42 -12.37 3.21
C GLY A 145 -8.46 -12.96 2.26
N TRP A 146 -8.63 -12.29 1.14
CA TRP A 146 -9.48 -12.72 0.04
C TRP A 146 -8.72 -12.62 -1.27
N LEU A 147 -8.92 -13.62 -2.12
CA LEU A 147 -8.37 -13.67 -3.47
C LEU A 147 -9.53 -13.71 -4.47
N ARG A 148 -9.37 -13.01 -5.60
CA ARG A 148 -10.37 -12.99 -6.66
C ARG A 148 -10.41 -14.32 -7.39
N GLY A 149 -11.60 -14.96 -7.37
CA GLY A 149 -11.98 -16.08 -8.21
C GLY A 149 -12.98 -15.65 -9.29
N GLU A 150 -13.62 -16.61 -9.91
CA GLU A 150 -14.59 -16.37 -10.99
C GLU A 150 -15.85 -15.59 -10.52
N THR A 151 -16.27 -15.78 -9.28
CA THR A 151 -17.50 -15.18 -8.72
C THR A 151 -17.26 -13.95 -7.86
N GLY A 152 -16.02 -13.50 -7.69
CA GLY A 152 -15.62 -12.39 -6.85
C GLY A 152 -14.53 -12.76 -5.86
N LEU A 153 -14.40 -11.98 -4.79
CA LEU A 153 -13.43 -12.23 -3.73
C LEU A 153 -13.88 -13.42 -2.85
N THR A 154 -13.03 -14.43 -2.72
CA THR A 154 -13.22 -15.62 -1.89
C THR A 154 -12.18 -15.65 -0.79
N VAL A 155 -12.56 -16.05 0.43
CA VAL A 155 -11.65 -16.09 1.58
C VAL A 155 -10.51 -17.07 1.34
N ILE A 156 -9.30 -16.69 1.77
CA ILE A 156 -8.12 -17.56 1.80
C ILE A 156 -8.16 -18.33 3.12
N GLU A 157 -8.13 -19.67 3.08
CA GLU A 157 -8.31 -20.51 4.27
C GLU A 157 -7.18 -20.37 5.29
N SER A 158 -5.94 -20.16 4.84
CA SER A 158 -4.78 -19.98 5.72
C SER A 158 -3.83 -18.95 5.14
N LEU A 159 -3.45 -17.98 5.96
CA LEU A 159 -2.52 -16.91 5.58
C LEU A 159 -1.13 -17.06 6.18
N ASP A 160 -0.93 -17.97 7.14
CA ASP A 160 0.41 -18.26 7.61
C ASP A 160 1.22 -18.95 6.53
N GLY A 161 2.33 -18.33 6.13
CA GLY A 161 3.14 -18.76 5.00
C GLY A 161 2.56 -18.44 3.62
N TRP A 162 1.37 -17.81 3.53
CA TRP A 162 0.76 -17.41 2.27
C TRP A 162 1.63 -16.41 1.52
N VAL A 163 1.78 -16.65 0.23
CA VAL A 163 2.48 -15.72 -0.68
C VAL A 163 1.46 -15.01 -1.55
N SER A 164 1.43 -13.67 -1.44
CA SER A 164 0.58 -12.83 -2.29
C SER A 164 0.94 -13.03 -3.77
N PRO A 165 0.01 -13.44 -4.62
CA PRO A 165 0.25 -13.60 -6.06
C PRO A 165 0.71 -12.33 -6.76
N ARG A 166 0.21 -11.16 -6.34
CA ARG A 166 0.54 -9.87 -6.95
C ARG A 166 1.82 -9.25 -6.39
N LEU A 167 2.00 -9.32 -5.07
CA LEU A 167 3.12 -8.66 -4.40
C LEU A 167 4.36 -9.56 -4.32
N GLY A 168 4.18 -10.88 -4.31
CA GLY A 168 5.23 -11.84 -4.02
C GLY A 168 5.69 -11.84 -2.56
N VAL A 169 5.07 -11.04 -1.69
CA VAL A 169 5.36 -11.05 -0.26
C VAL A 169 4.74 -12.26 0.41
N ARG A 170 5.37 -12.75 1.47
CA ARG A 170 4.87 -13.83 2.31
C ARG A 170 4.48 -13.28 3.68
N PHE A 171 3.31 -13.68 4.16
CA PHE A 171 2.85 -13.37 5.51
C PHE A 171 3.28 -14.46 6.47
N VAL A 172 3.79 -14.07 7.65
CA VAL A 172 4.22 -14.99 8.71
C VAL A 172 3.67 -14.48 10.03
N PHE A 173 2.89 -15.30 10.71
CA PHE A 173 2.38 -15.00 12.06
C PHE A 173 3.50 -15.21 13.07
N ALA A 174 4.15 -14.12 13.44
CA ALA A 174 5.22 -14.08 14.43
C ALA A 174 4.75 -13.37 15.70
N GLU A 175 5.44 -13.57 16.78
CA GLU A 175 5.29 -12.78 18.00
C GLU A 175 6.34 -11.66 18.03
N PRO A 176 5.97 -10.44 18.36
CA PRO A 176 4.65 -9.98 18.84
C PRO A 176 3.68 -9.55 17.73
N GLU A 177 4.06 -9.56 16.44
CA GLU A 177 3.26 -9.03 15.35
C GLU A 177 3.50 -9.77 14.02
N LEU A 178 2.58 -9.55 13.07
CA LEU A 178 2.69 -10.06 11.71
C LEU A 178 3.99 -9.60 11.03
N GLU A 179 4.71 -10.55 10.44
CA GLU A 179 5.82 -10.25 9.55
C GLU A 179 5.38 -10.34 8.09
N VAL A 180 5.71 -9.32 7.32
CA VAL A 180 5.53 -9.30 5.87
C VAL A 180 6.91 -9.43 5.23
N ILE A 181 7.17 -10.60 4.66
CA ILE A 181 8.49 -10.98 4.12
C ILE A 181 8.50 -10.72 2.62
N ARG A 182 9.46 -9.95 2.15
CA ARG A 182 9.70 -9.65 0.74
C ARG A 182 10.26 -10.90 0.01
N PRO A 183 10.21 -10.93 -1.34
CA PRO A 183 10.82 -12.01 -2.13
C PRO A 183 12.32 -12.21 -1.89
N ASP A 184 13.04 -11.15 -1.48
CA ASP A 184 14.46 -11.19 -1.14
C ASP A 184 14.75 -11.69 0.29
N GLY A 185 13.71 -12.05 1.05
CA GLY A 185 13.80 -12.54 2.43
C GLY A 185 13.84 -11.44 3.49
N GLN A 186 13.88 -10.17 3.12
CA GLN A 186 13.83 -9.07 4.07
C GLN A 186 12.39 -8.79 4.52
N ARG A 187 12.22 -8.30 5.76
CA ARG A 187 10.92 -7.90 6.29
C ARG A 187 10.53 -6.49 5.83
N PHE A 188 9.23 -6.20 5.81
CA PHE A 188 8.77 -4.83 5.89
C PHE A 188 9.10 -4.29 7.28
N LEU A 189 9.82 -3.20 7.33
CA LEU A 189 10.27 -2.56 8.56
C LEU A 189 9.61 -1.20 8.73
N SER A 190 9.38 -0.80 9.96
CA SER A 190 9.10 0.59 10.28
C SER A 190 10.35 1.45 10.03
N TYR A 191 10.17 2.77 9.96
CA TYR A 191 11.30 3.68 9.82
C TYR A 191 12.31 3.55 10.97
N VAL A 192 11.82 3.34 12.21
CA VAL A 192 12.68 3.18 13.39
C VAL A 192 13.53 1.91 13.25
N GLU A 193 12.90 0.77 12.94
CA GLU A 193 13.62 -0.51 12.72
C GLU A 193 14.66 -0.39 11.59
N LEU A 194 14.35 0.36 10.52
CA LEU A 194 15.30 0.62 9.43
C LEU A 194 16.52 1.44 9.91
N MET A 195 16.30 2.42 10.77
CA MET A 195 17.38 3.24 11.33
C MET A 195 18.25 2.41 12.27
N GLU A 196 17.65 1.59 13.13
CA GLU A 196 18.38 0.67 14.03
C GLU A 196 19.24 -0.31 13.23
N GLN A 197 18.68 -0.94 12.20
CA GLN A 197 19.41 -1.85 11.31
C GLN A 197 20.58 -1.16 10.61
N ARG A 198 20.38 0.08 10.15
CA ARG A 198 21.45 0.88 9.54
C ARG A 198 22.58 1.15 10.53
N ASP A 199 22.24 1.56 11.74
CA ASP A 199 23.23 1.90 12.77
C ASP A 199 24.03 0.66 13.20
N GLU A 200 23.39 -0.51 13.30
CA GLU A 200 24.06 -1.79 13.53
C GLU A 200 25.04 -2.15 12.39
N ILE A 201 24.62 -2.00 11.14
CA ILE A 201 25.48 -2.24 9.98
C ILE A 201 26.68 -1.29 9.97
N GLU A 202 26.48 -0.03 10.32
CA GLU A 202 27.56 0.96 10.39
C GLU A 202 28.57 0.60 11.48
N GLN A 203 28.10 0.21 12.67
CA GLN A 203 28.98 -0.27 13.76
C GLN A 203 29.79 -1.51 13.33
N GLN A 204 29.13 -2.50 12.75
CA GLN A 204 29.82 -3.71 12.26
C GLN A 204 30.88 -3.39 11.20
N ARG A 205 30.58 -2.47 10.30
CA ARG A 205 31.54 -2.02 9.29
C ARG A 205 32.78 -1.38 9.94
N ASP A 206 32.56 -0.50 10.91
CA ASP A 206 33.64 0.20 11.61
C ASP A 206 34.51 -0.78 12.43
N GLU A 207 33.89 -1.79 13.05
CA GLU A 207 34.63 -2.85 13.77
C GLU A 207 35.49 -3.69 12.80
N ILE A 208 34.93 -4.06 11.65
CA ILE A 208 35.67 -4.82 10.60
C ILE A 208 36.85 -3.98 10.09
N GLU A 209 36.63 -2.67 9.87
CA GLU A 209 37.72 -1.77 9.41
C GLU A 209 38.84 -1.66 10.43
N GLN A 210 38.49 -1.50 11.72
CA GLN A 210 39.50 -1.49 12.80
C GLN A 210 40.24 -2.83 12.92
N GLN A 211 39.55 -3.97 12.76
CA GLN A 211 40.20 -5.28 12.77
C GLN A 211 41.15 -5.45 11.58
N ARG A 212 40.73 -5.02 10.38
CA ARG A 212 41.58 -5.01 9.18
C ARG A 212 42.86 -4.19 9.40
N ASP A 213 42.72 -2.97 9.93
CA ASP A 213 43.84 -2.08 10.16
C ASP A 213 44.81 -2.62 11.22
N ARG A 214 44.27 -3.25 12.29
CA ARG A 214 45.12 -3.94 13.30
C ARG A 214 45.88 -5.12 12.67
N MET A 215 45.22 -5.91 11.81
CA MET A 215 45.86 -7.02 11.10
C MET A 215 46.95 -6.51 10.14
N ALA A 216 46.64 -5.46 9.38
CA ALA A 216 47.62 -4.84 8.46
C ALA A 216 48.84 -4.34 9.21
N ALA A 217 48.68 -3.67 10.35
CA ALA A 217 49.80 -3.22 11.20
C ALA A 217 50.65 -4.40 11.69
N LYS A 218 50.02 -5.49 12.16
CA LYS A 218 50.75 -6.69 12.60
C LYS A 218 51.53 -7.37 11.44
N LEU A 219 50.97 -7.44 10.25
CA LEU A 219 51.66 -7.98 9.08
C LEU A 219 52.86 -7.13 8.71
N GLN A 220 52.73 -5.81 8.76
CA GLN A 220 53.87 -4.89 8.54
C GLN A 220 54.97 -5.06 9.59
N GLU A 221 54.62 -5.23 10.87
CA GLU A 221 55.60 -5.52 11.94
C GLU A 221 56.35 -6.84 11.69
N LEU A 222 55.72 -7.82 11.03
CA LEU A 222 56.33 -9.09 10.64
C LEU A 222 57.08 -9.01 9.30
N GLY A 223 57.16 -7.84 8.68
CA GLY A 223 57.84 -7.64 7.39
C GLY A 223 57.05 -8.16 6.18
N ILE A 224 55.74 -8.42 6.34
CA ILE A 224 54.85 -8.87 5.28
C ILE A 224 54.06 -7.68 4.78
N ASP A 225 54.06 -7.43 3.47
CA ASP A 225 53.27 -6.37 2.85
C ASP A 225 51.81 -6.82 2.73
N PRO A 226 50.83 -6.18 3.46
CA PRO A 226 49.44 -6.57 3.42
C PRO A 226 48.77 -6.40 2.05
N THR A 227 49.35 -5.61 1.14
CA THR A 227 48.79 -5.34 -0.20
C THR A 227 49.14 -6.43 -1.22
N GLN A 228 49.98 -7.39 -0.83
CA GLN A 228 50.42 -8.51 -1.69
C GLN A 228 49.72 -9.85 -1.32
N LEU A 229 48.76 -9.81 -0.40
CA LEU A 229 47.91 -10.95 -0.01
C LEU A 229 46.53 -10.83 -0.63
#